data_23aa153851cd917e411bbc1922a968fb
#
_entry.id   23aa153851cd917e411bbc1922a968fb
#
_cell.length_a   1.000
_cell.length_b   1.000
_cell.length_c   1.000
_cell.angle_alpha   90.00
_cell.angle_beta   90.00
_cell.angle_gamma   90.00
#
_symmetry.space_group_name_H-M   'P 1'
#
loop_
_entity.id
_entity.type
_entity.pdbx_description
1 polymer ?
#
loop_
_entity_poly.entity_id
_entity_poly.type
_entity_poly.pdbx_seq_one_letter_code
_entity_poly.pdbx_strand_id
1 'polypeptide(L)'
;MQNTPIFKKYKPYPLVHLAHREWASNIITSAPIWVSTDLRDGNQALVEPMNASKKLAYFQKLVEMGFKEIEIAYPSASQTDFDFCRALIEQKLIPEDVRISVLTPSIEKHIKKTFQAIKGAKRVTIHLYNPTADNQRKIVFNKSKEEIITLALEGTRIIKEEAEKFKGDVMFQYSPESFSQTELEFARDVVNAVISEWMPTKNAPMVINLPNTLEACTPNIYADRIEWMSKQMLERDAVILSVHPHNDRGCAVASAEMAILAGAQRVEGTLLGNGERAGNVDLVTLAFNLYSQGIDPMLDIYNIDAILQEIITLTHSSIHPRHPYVGSMIYTAFSGTHQDAIKKGLEYQKVALDGYWHVPYLVIDPKDIKRDYKDVVRINSQSGKSGVAYVLKEFYGIETTKMQQVEIAHEIQILSEKYHREIS
;
A
#
# COMPACT_ATOMS: atom_id res chain seq x y z
N MET A 1 -21.37 37.71 -15.25
CA MET A 1 -20.26 36.86 -14.74
C MET A 1 -19.65 36.15 -15.94
N GLN A 2 -18.42 36.45 -16.31
CA GLN A 2 -17.73 35.74 -17.39
C GLN A 2 -17.60 34.28 -17.00
N ASN A 3 -18.02 33.38 -17.90
CA ASN A 3 -17.87 31.92 -17.71
C ASN A 3 -16.37 31.55 -17.72
N THR A 4 -15.69 31.77 -16.59
CA THR A 4 -14.33 31.25 -16.41
C THR A 4 -14.40 29.73 -16.48
N PRO A 5 -13.65 29.06 -17.35
CA PRO A 5 -13.66 27.60 -17.43
C PRO A 5 -13.41 26.99 -16.04
N ILE A 6 -14.24 26.01 -15.67
CA ILE A 6 -14.29 25.43 -14.30
C ILE A 6 -12.91 24.95 -13.83
N PHE A 7 -12.09 24.41 -14.74
CA PHE A 7 -10.75 23.91 -14.40
C PHE A 7 -9.75 25.00 -13.99
N LYS A 8 -9.97 26.29 -14.32
CA LYS A 8 -9.08 27.41 -13.96
C LYS A 8 -9.02 27.71 -12.45
N LYS A 9 -9.89 27.11 -11.65
CA LYS A 9 -9.79 27.17 -10.18
C LYS A 9 -8.67 26.29 -9.61
N TYR A 10 -8.11 25.38 -10.40
CA TYR A 10 -6.99 24.51 -10.01
C TYR A 10 -5.67 25.09 -10.52
N LYS A 11 -4.60 24.91 -9.72
CA LYS A 11 -3.27 25.41 -10.04
C LYS A 11 -2.34 24.21 -10.33
N PRO A 12 -1.36 24.38 -11.24
CA PRO A 12 -0.28 23.42 -11.37
C PRO A 12 0.44 23.22 -10.05
N TYR A 13 0.81 21.97 -9.77
CA TYR A 13 1.64 21.68 -8.59
C TYR A 13 3.06 22.22 -8.81
N PRO A 14 3.68 22.86 -7.80
CA PRO A 14 5.03 23.43 -7.95
C PRO A 14 6.09 22.34 -8.17
N LEU A 15 7.04 22.62 -9.03
CA LEU A 15 8.18 21.74 -9.28
C LEU A 15 9.17 21.79 -8.11
N VAL A 16 9.86 20.68 -7.89
CA VAL A 16 11.01 20.60 -6.96
C VAL A 16 12.29 20.79 -7.76
N HIS A 17 13.13 21.73 -7.34
CA HIS A 17 14.42 21.95 -7.97
C HIS A 17 15.47 21.04 -7.30
N LEU A 18 15.86 19.98 -8.02
CA LEU A 18 16.99 19.12 -7.68
C LEU A 18 18.11 19.39 -8.67
N ALA A 19 19.31 19.71 -8.19
CA ALA A 19 20.48 19.93 -9.05
C ALA A 19 20.84 18.62 -9.81
N HIS A 20 20.74 17.50 -9.10
CA HIS A 20 20.88 16.16 -9.66
C HIS A 20 19.74 15.30 -9.10
N ARG A 21 18.96 14.68 -10.00
CA ARG A 21 17.85 13.79 -9.69
C ARG A 21 18.39 12.35 -9.72
N GLU A 22 18.78 11.83 -8.56
CA GLU A 22 19.44 10.52 -8.45
C GLU A 22 18.43 9.37 -8.52
N TRP A 23 17.25 9.54 -7.92
CA TRP A 23 16.25 8.48 -7.81
C TRP A 23 15.87 7.84 -9.15
N ALA A 24 15.86 8.62 -10.22
CA ALA A 24 15.49 8.14 -11.55
C ALA A 24 16.50 7.14 -12.16
N SER A 25 17.69 7.03 -11.58
CA SER A 25 18.73 6.09 -11.98
C SER A 25 18.91 4.94 -10.98
N ASN A 26 18.19 4.97 -9.87
CA ASN A 26 18.25 3.91 -8.88
C ASN A 26 17.39 2.72 -9.27
N ILE A 27 17.68 1.57 -8.69
CA ILE A 27 16.88 0.35 -8.80
C ILE A 27 16.49 -0.12 -7.41
N ILE A 28 15.30 -0.71 -7.28
CA ILE A 28 14.89 -1.37 -6.03
C ILE A 28 15.55 -2.75 -6.00
N THR A 29 16.24 -3.08 -4.92
CA THR A 29 16.97 -4.35 -4.75
C THR A 29 16.46 -5.20 -3.60
N SER A 30 15.61 -4.66 -2.76
CA SER A 30 15.02 -5.34 -1.61
C SER A 30 13.65 -4.77 -1.29
N ALA A 31 12.82 -5.55 -0.60
CA ALA A 31 11.53 -5.07 -0.09
C ALA A 31 11.73 -3.96 0.94
N PRO A 32 10.83 -2.98 1.02
CA PRO A 32 10.80 -2.00 2.10
C PRO A 32 10.34 -2.65 3.41
N ILE A 33 10.48 -1.93 4.51
CA ILE A 33 9.78 -2.26 5.76
C ILE A 33 8.30 -2.01 5.52
N TRP A 34 7.49 -3.08 5.57
CA TRP A 34 6.05 -3.01 5.37
C TRP A 34 5.32 -2.63 6.65
N VAL A 35 4.39 -1.70 6.54
CA VAL A 35 3.48 -1.36 7.63
C VAL A 35 2.04 -1.47 7.14
N SER A 36 1.28 -2.38 7.72
CA SER A 36 -0.16 -2.38 7.53
C SER A 36 -0.81 -1.32 8.39
N THR A 37 -1.60 -0.46 7.77
CA THR A 37 -2.47 0.52 8.44
C THR A 37 -3.96 0.11 8.35
N ASP A 38 -4.25 -1.12 7.95
CA ASP A 38 -5.60 -1.63 7.77
C ASP A 38 -6.49 -1.48 9.00
N LEU A 39 -5.93 -1.74 10.19
CA LEU A 39 -6.67 -1.71 11.46
C LEU A 39 -6.90 -0.30 12.01
N ARG A 40 -6.23 0.71 11.48
CA ARG A 40 -6.42 2.11 11.83
C ARG A 40 -7.03 2.88 10.66
N ASP A 41 -6.23 3.22 9.64
CA ASP A 41 -6.63 4.06 8.52
C ASP A 41 -7.63 3.35 7.60
N GLY A 42 -7.38 2.08 7.31
CA GLY A 42 -8.30 1.24 6.55
C GLY A 42 -9.63 1.06 7.28
N ASN A 43 -9.60 0.73 8.59
CA ASN A 43 -10.82 0.55 9.39
C ASN A 43 -11.63 1.84 9.56
N GLN A 44 -10.96 2.98 9.66
CA GLN A 44 -11.59 4.29 9.79
C GLN A 44 -12.49 4.60 8.58
N ALA A 45 -12.14 4.13 7.40
CA ALA A 45 -12.83 4.40 6.14
C ALA A 45 -13.93 3.37 5.81
N LEU A 46 -14.10 2.33 6.60
CA LEU A 46 -15.16 1.34 6.39
C LEU A 46 -16.54 1.93 6.73
N VAL A 47 -17.54 1.61 5.91
CA VAL A 47 -18.95 1.96 6.20
C VAL A 47 -19.39 1.35 7.52
N GLU A 48 -18.96 0.11 7.80
CA GLU A 48 -19.13 -0.60 9.05
C GLU A 48 -17.76 -0.90 9.65
N PRO A 49 -17.23 -0.04 10.54
CA PRO A 49 -15.94 -0.28 11.17
C PRO A 49 -15.92 -1.64 11.90
N MET A 50 -14.78 -2.31 11.83
CA MET A 50 -14.61 -3.62 12.43
C MET A 50 -14.76 -3.56 13.96
N ASN A 51 -15.53 -4.48 14.52
CA ASN A 51 -15.57 -4.71 15.96
C ASN A 51 -14.28 -5.42 16.43
N ALA A 52 -14.12 -5.57 17.75
CA ALA A 52 -12.92 -6.15 18.34
C ALA A 52 -12.58 -7.56 17.83
N SER A 53 -13.57 -8.43 17.60
CA SER A 53 -13.33 -9.78 17.10
C SER A 53 -12.86 -9.80 15.65
N LYS A 54 -13.44 -8.96 14.79
CA LYS A 54 -12.98 -8.78 13.39
C LYS A 54 -11.58 -8.18 13.35
N LYS A 55 -11.29 -7.14 14.16
CA LYS A 55 -9.95 -6.55 14.27
C LYS A 55 -8.91 -7.59 14.71
N LEU A 56 -9.27 -8.47 15.65
CA LEU A 56 -8.37 -9.54 16.08
C LEU A 56 -8.09 -10.55 14.98
N ALA A 57 -9.11 -11.02 14.28
CA ALA A 57 -8.94 -11.93 13.14
C ALA A 57 -8.05 -11.28 12.04
N TYR A 58 -8.30 -10.01 11.74
CA TYR A 58 -7.50 -9.28 10.76
C TYR A 58 -6.03 -9.11 11.22
N PHE A 59 -5.81 -8.78 12.51
CA PHE A 59 -4.47 -8.70 13.08
C PHE A 59 -3.71 -10.03 12.95
N GLN A 60 -4.36 -11.15 13.28
CA GLN A 60 -3.79 -12.48 13.13
C GLN A 60 -3.43 -12.78 11.68
N LYS A 61 -4.29 -12.42 10.74
CA LYS A 61 -4.01 -12.58 9.31
C LYS A 61 -2.79 -11.76 8.87
N LEU A 62 -2.66 -10.52 9.28
CA LEU A 62 -1.49 -9.71 8.97
C LEU A 62 -0.20 -10.32 9.53
N VAL A 63 -0.25 -10.86 10.73
CA VAL A 63 0.89 -11.58 11.34
C VAL A 63 1.24 -12.84 10.54
N GLU A 64 0.24 -13.65 10.14
CA GLU A 64 0.42 -14.84 9.29
C GLU A 64 1.03 -14.48 7.93
N MET A 65 0.63 -13.34 7.35
CA MET A 65 1.20 -12.84 6.10
C MET A 65 2.64 -12.32 6.25
N GLY A 66 3.18 -12.22 7.46
CA GLY A 66 4.57 -11.83 7.72
C GLY A 66 4.78 -10.36 8.03
N PHE A 67 3.74 -9.55 8.20
CA PHE A 67 3.90 -8.16 8.62
C PHE A 67 4.58 -8.08 9.98
N LYS A 68 5.64 -7.26 10.07
CA LYS A 68 6.42 -7.03 11.30
C LYS A 68 6.11 -5.69 11.96
N GLU A 69 5.45 -4.79 11.23
CA GLU A 69 4.92 -3.54 11.78
C GLU A 69 3.44 -3.39 11.38
N ILE A 70 2.57 -3.16 12.38
CA ILE A 70 1.12 -3.07 12.19
C ILE A 70 0.60 -1.88 12.99
N GLU A 71 0.01 -0.89 12.33
CA GLU A 71 -0.68 0.21 12.98
C GLU A 71 -2.10 -0.22 13.36
N ILE A 72 -2.30 -0.47 14.65
CA ILE A 72 -3.48 -1.19 15.15
C ILE A 72 -4.65 -0.27 15.53
N ALA A 73 -4.37 1.00 15.88
CA ALA A 73 -5.39 1.82 16.54
C ALA A 73 -5.02 3.31 16.62
N TYR A 74 -6.07 4.10 16.89
CA TYR A 74 -5.98 5.45 17.43
C TYR A 74 -6.64 5.49 18.84
N PRO A 75 -5.92 5.03 19.88
CA PRO A 75 -6.53 4.68 21.17
C PRO A 75 -7.18 5.84 21.91
N SER A 76 -6.72 7.07 21.64
CA SER A 76 -7.26 8.27 22.28
C SER A 76 -8.54 8.80 21.63
N ALA A 77 -8.84 8.38 20.40
CA ALA A 77 -10.03 8.81 19.67
C ALA A 77 -11.25 7.92 19.95
N SER A 78 -11.05 6.62 20.21
CA SER A 78 -12.11 5.63 20.31
C SER A 78 -11.88 4.68 21.49
N GLN A 79 -12.96 4.38 22.25
CA GLN A 79 -12.89 3.38 23.32
C GLN A 79 -12.66 1.98 22.75
N THR A 80 -13.26 1.66 21.62
CA THR A 80 -13.03 0.39 20.89
C THR A 80 -11.56 0.19 20.58
N ASP A 81 -10.88 1.23 20.09
CA ASP A 81 -9.45 1.18 19.77
C ASP A 81 -8.58 1.05 21.03
N PHE A 82 -8.97 1.75 22.10
CA PHE A 82 -8.31 1.60 23.40
C PHE A 82 -8.41 0.16 23.91
N ASP A 83 -9.63 -0.38 23.94
CA ASP A 83 -9.89 -1.73 24.45
C ASP A 83 -9.22 -2.80 23.57
N PHE A 84 -9.16 -2.58 22.26
CA PHE A 84 -8.44 -3.48 21.34
C PHE A 84 -6.93 -3.52 21.64
N CYS A 85 -6.29 -2.36 21.88
CA CYS A 85 -4.90 -2.33 22.31
C CYS A 85 -4.70 -3.12 23.62
N ARG A 86 -5.58 -2.92 24.60
CA ARG A 86 -5.51 -3.63 25.87
C ARG A 86 -5.68 -5.14 25.71
N ALA A 87 -6.65 -5.55 24.88
CA ALA A 87 -6.91 -6.97 24.62
C ALA A 87 -5.69 -7.67 24.01
N LEU A 88 -5.06 -7.07 22.98
CA LEU A 88 -3.86 -7.63 22.36
C LEU A 88 -2.71 -7.81 23.36
N ILE A 89 -2.50 -6.84 24.24
CA ILE A 89 -1.39 -6.84 25.19
C ILE A 89 -1.66 -7.80 26.35
N GLU A 90 -2.85 -7.72 26.99
CA GLU A 90 -3.21 -8.51 28.16
C GLU A 90 -3.33 -10.00 27.85
N GLN A 91 -3.85 -10.33 26.66
CA GLN A 91 -3.94 -11.71 26.19
C GLN A 91 -2.67 -12.23 25.53
N LYS A 92 -1.61 -11.40 25.47
CA LYS A 92 -0.29 -11.74 24.86
C LYS A 92 -0.39 -12.22 23.42
N LEU A 93 -1.21 -11.57 22.61
CA LEU A 93 -1.48 -11.96 21.23
C LEU A 93 -0.48 -11.37 20.24
N ILE A 94 0.41 -10.50 20.68
CA ILE A 94 1.44 -9.86 19.84
C ILE A 94 2.69 -10.74 19.83
N PRO A 95 3.12 -11.28 18.66
CA PRO A 95 4.38 -12.01 18.56
C PRO A 95 5.59 -11.15 18.95
N GLU A 96 6.67 -11.79 19.39
CA GLU A 96 7.87 -11.06 19.88
C GLU A 96 8.57 -10.24 18.78
N ASP A 97 8.47 -10.70 17.54
CA ASP A 97 9.07 -10.08 16.36
C ASP A 97 8.15 -9.05 15.68
N VAL A 98 6.92 -8.86 16.19
CA VAL A 98 5.97 -7.86 15.70
C VAL A 98 6.00 -6.62 16.57
N ARG A 99 6.08 -5.46 15.94
CA ARG A 99 5.94 -4.13 16.53
C ARG A 99 4.55 -3.58 16.21
N ILE A 100 3.78 -3.26 17.23
CA ILE A 100 2.52 -2.53 17.04
C ILE A 100 2.78 -1.03 16.94
N SER A 101 1.99 -0.32 16.14
CA SER A 101 2.00 1.14 16.07
C SER A 101 0.65 1.71 16.51
N VAL A 102 0.68 2.85 17.17
CA VAL A 102 -0.51 3.58 17.62
C VAL A 102 -0.39 5.06 17.30
N LEU A 103 -1.47 5.62 16.73
CA LEU A 103 -1.54 7.01 16.31
C LEU A 103 -1.93 7.92 17.49
N THR A 104 -1.32 9.11 17.56
CA THR A 104 -1.70 10.16 18.52
C THR A 104 -1.48 11.55 17.92
N PRO A 105 -2.40 12.51 18.13
CA PRO A 105 -2.17 13.90 17.76
C PRO A 105 -1.25 14.56 18.78
N SER A 106 -0.67 15.70 18.43
CA SER A 106 0.16 16.50 19.32
C SER A 106 -0.68 17.26 20.37
N ILE A 107 -1.31 16.51 21.24
CA ILE A 107 -2.14 16.99 22.34
C ILE A 107 -1.86 16.15 23.59
N GLU A 108 -1.42 16.76 24.68
CA GLU A 108 -0.98 16.09 25.90
C GLU A 108 -1.97 15.01 26.41
N LYS A 109 -3.25 15.36 26.53
CA LYS A 109 -4.28 14.43 26.98
C LYS A 109 -4.38 13.17 26.13
N HIS A 110 -4.25 13.31 24.80
CA HIS A 110 -4.29 12.20 23.87
C HIS A 110 -3.03 11.34 23.95
N ILE A 111 -1.86 11.96 24.03
CA ILE A 111 -0.59 11.26 24.19
C ILE A 111 -0.62 10.41 25.47
N LYS A 112 -0.99 11.00 26.62
CA LYS A 112 -1.08 10.26 27.89
C LYS A 112 -2.07 9.09 27.83
N LYS A 113 -3.25 9.29 27.19
CA LYS A 113 -4.22 8.20 27.00
C LYS A 113 -3.66 7.09 26.09
N THR A 114 -2.89 7.45 25.08
CA THR A 114 -2.20 6.48 24.19
C THR A 114 -1.21 5.62 24.99
N PHE A 115 -0.38 6.22 25.86
CA PHE A 115 0.54 5.47 26.71
C PHE A 115 -0.19 4.56 27.73
N GLN A 116 -1.37 4.97 28.20
CA GLN A 116 -2.22 4.10 29.03
C GLN A 116 -2.69 2.86 28.24
N ALA A 117 -3.10 3.05 26.99
CA ALA A 117 -3.57 1.97 26.13
C ALA A 117 -2.48 0.92 25.84
N ILE A 118 -1.23 1.35 25.65
CA ILE A 118 -0.10 0.47 25.31
C ILE A 118 0.68 -0.06 26.52
N LYS A 119 0.27 0.26 27.74
CA LYS A 119 0.98 -0.18 28.96
C LYS A 119 1.19 -1.70 28.96
N GLY A 120 2.45 -2.13 29.06
CA GLY A 120 2.84 -3.53 29.05
C GLY A 120 3.16 -4.11 27.66
N ALA A 121 3.05 -3.34 26.57
CA ALA A 121 3.55 -3.76 25.28
C ALA A 121 5.08 -3.88 25.30
N LYS A 122 5.63 -4.88 24.58
CA LYS A 122 7.09 -5.11 24.52
C LYS A 122 7.76 -4.19 23.51
N ARG A 123 7.16 -4.03 22.34
CA ARG A 123 7.68 -3.24 21.21
C ARG A 123 6.55 -2.41 20.60
N VAL A 124 6.70 -1.09 20.60
CA VAL A 124 5.66 -0.18 20.12
C VAL A 124 6.25 1.01 19.37
N THR A 125 5.57 1.43 18.31
CA THR A 125 5.79 2.71 17.64
C THR A 125 4.73 3.70 18.11
N ILE A 126 5.17 4.85 18.64
CA ILE A 126 4.28 5.99 18.93
C ILE A 126 4.30 6.92 17.73
N HIS A 127 3.21 6.94 16.99
CA HIS A 127 3.06 7.72 15.77
C HIS A 127 2.42 9.08 16.09
N LEU A 128 3.25 10.09 16.27
CA LEU A 128 2.83 11.48 16.46
C LEU A 128 2.55 12.15 15.11
N TYR A 129 1.45 12.88 15.01
CA TYR A 129 1.18 13.71 13.86
C TYR A 129 0.64 15.10 14.24
N ASN A 130 0.85 16.06 13.39
CA ASN A 130 0.12 17.32 13.36
C ASN A 130 0.09 17.89 11.94
N PRO A 131 -0.99 18.61 11.56
CA PRO A 131 -1.12 19.19 10.24
C PRO A 131 -0.08 20.29 9.98
N THR A 132 0.50 20.29 8.76
CA THR A 132 1.52 21.29 8.36
C THR A 132 1.17 22.06 7.10
N ALA A 133 0.20 21.63 6.31
CA ALA A 133 -0.17 22.26 5.04
C ALA A 133 -0.74 23.68 5.24
N ASP A 134 -0.45 24.57 4.28
CA ASP A 134 -0.83 25.99 4.32
C ASP A 134 -2.33 26.21 4.52
N ASN A 135 -3.16 25.45 3.78
CA ASN A 135 -4.62 25.54 3.89
C ASN A 135 -5.13 25.07 5.27
N GLN A 136 -4.56 24.03 5.86
CA GLN A 136 -4.91 23.56 7.20
C GLN A 136 -4.49 24.59 8.25
N ARG A 137 -3.25 25.10 8.17
CA ARG A 137 -2.76 26.13 9.09
C ARG A 137 -3.66 27.36 9.10
N LYS A 138 -4.01 27.89 7.90
CA LYS A 138 -4.77 29.15 7.76
C LYS A 138 -6.26 28.97 7.97
N ILE A 139 -6.87 27.89 7.45
CA ILE A 139 -8.32 27.76 7.40
C ILE A 139 -8.87 27.01 8.62
N VAL A 140 -8.16 25.94 9.06
CA VAL A 140 -8.66 25.06 10.12
C VAL A 140 -8.12 25.46 11.48
N PHE A 141 -6.82 25.71 11.59
CA PHE A 141 -6.17 25.93 12.89
C PHE A 141 -5.90 27.41 13.20
N ASN A 142 -5.89 28.27 12.20
CA ASN A 142 -5.51 29.68 12.32
C ASN A 142 -4.18 29.86 13.07
N LYS A 143 -3.14 29.12 12.63
CA LYS A 143 -1.81 29.09 13.25
C LYS A 143 -0.71 29.47 12.27
N SER A 144 0.32 30.17 12.81
CA SER A 144 1.55 30.47 12.09
C SER A 144 2.43 29.22 11.93
N LYS A 145 3.49 29.30 11.13
CA LYS A 145 4.50 28.25 10.97
C LYS A 145 5.20 27.95 12.29
N GLU A 146 5.55 28.97 13.04
CA GLU A 146 6.22 28.90 14.34
C GLU A 146 5.35 28.21 15.39
N GLU A 147 4.04 28.50 15.40
CA GLU A 147 3.08 27.83 16.29
C GLU A 147 2.91 26.35 15.95
N ILE A 148 2.98 25.99 14.66
CA ILE A 148 2.93 24.59 14.23
C ILE A 148 4.21 23.83 14.64
N ILE A 149 5.38 24.44 14.51
CA ILE A 149 6.64 23.87 15.03
C ILE A 149 6.55 23.69 16.55
N THR A 150 6.07 24.71 17.28
CA THR A 150 5.89 24.63 18.73
C THR A 150 4.98 23.46 19.11
N LEU A 151 3.86 23.29 18.42
CA LEU A 151 2.93 22.16 18.63
C LEU A 151 3.62 20.81 18.43
N ALA A 152 4.41 20.64 17.36
CA ALA A 152 5.16 19.43 17.11
C ALA A 152 6.19 19.14 18.22
N LEU A 153 6.91 20.16 18.68
CA LEU A 153 7.91 20.02 19.74
C LEU A 153 7.29 19.71 21.09
N GLU A 154 6.17 20.33 21.45
CA GLU A 154 5.43 20.02 22.68
C GLU A 154 5.02 18.55 22.72
N GLY A 155 4.42 18.04 21.63
CA GLY A 155 4.06 16.63 21.53
C GLY A 155 5.27 15.71 21.60
N THR A 156 6.37 16.06 20.95
CA THR A 156 7.62 15.29 20.98
C THR A 156 8.19 15.20 22.39
N ARG A 157 8.22 16.30 23.16
CA ARG A 157 8.70 16.32 24.54
C ARG A 157 7.86 15.44 25.45
N ILE A 158 6.53 15.56 25.35
CA ILE A 158 5.62 14.72 26.16
C ILE A 158 5.81 13.24 25.86
N ILE A 159 5.96 12.87 24.58
CA ILE A 159 6.22 11.48 24.20
C ILE A 159 7.57 11.01 24.75
N LYS A 160 8.61 11.84 24.66
CA LYS A 160 9.95 11.54 25.20
C LYS A 160 9.90 11.26 26.71
N GLU A 161 9.23 12.14 27.47
CA GLU A 161 9.04 11.97 28.91
C GLU A 161 8.25 10.69 29.28
N GLU A 162 7.21 10.34 28.53
CA GLU A 162 6.43 9.14 28.75
C GLU A 162 7.20 7.88 28.31
N ALA A 163 7.98 7.97 27.23
CA ALA A 163 8.82 6.86 26.76
C ALA A 163 9.93 6.49 27.74
N GLU A 164 10.52 7.47 28.43
CA GLU A 164 11.54 7.23 29.48
C GLU A 164 10.96 6.41 30.67
N LYS A 165 9.67 6.53 30.93
CA LYS A 165 8.95 5.79 32.00
C LYS A 165 8.44 4.43 31.52
N PHE A 166 8.43 4.20 30.22
CA PHE A 166 7.82 3.02 29.62
C PHE A 166 8.77 1.81 29.70
N LYS A 167 8.21 0.64 30.08
CA LYS A 167 8.96 -0.60 30.27
C LYS A 167 8.96 -1.46 29.00
N GLY A 168 9.29 -0.90 27.87
CA GLY A 168 9.30 -1.59 26.59
C GLY A 168 10.18 -0.86 25.59
N ASP A 169 10.32 -1.41 24.39
CA ASP A 169 11.03 -0.79 23.29
C ASP A 169 10.09 0.18 22.56
N VAL A 170 10.31 1.48 22.73
CA VAL A 170 9.54 2.55 22.08
C VAL A 170 10.31 3.08 20.88
N MET A 171 9.70 2.97 19.69
CA MET A 171 10.12 3.72 18.50
C MET A 171 9.26 4.97 18.37
N PHE A 172 9.89 6.09 18.13
CA PHE A 172 9.17 7.33 17.85
C PHE A 172 9.01 7.52 16.35
N GLN A 173 7.78 7.83 15.92
CA GLN A 173 7.45 8.20 14.55
C GLN A 173 6.80 9.58 14.53
N TYR A 174 7.24 10.42 13.61
CA TYR A 174 6.62 11.73 13.36
C TYR A 174 6.14 11.85 11.92
N SER A 175 4.90 12.33 11.75
CA SER A 175 4.32 12.68 10.45
C SER A 175 3.92 14.16 10.41
N PRO A 176 4.56 14.99 9.55
CA PRO A 176 3.99 16.27 9.15
C PRO A 176 2.78 16.01 8.23
N GLU A 177 1.59 15.89 8.82
CA GLU A 177 0.38 15.56 8.08
C GLU A 177 0.16 16.53 6.93
N SER A 178 -0.31 15.99 5.79
CA SER A 178 -0.43 16.72 4.52
C SER A 178 0.92 17.24 3.98
N PHE A 179 1.99 16.46 4.17
CA PHE A 179 3.32 16.79 3.64
C PHE A 179 3.28 17.12 2.15
N SER A 180 2.52 16.39 1.34
CA SER A 180 2.37 16.67 -0.09
C SER A 180 1.85 18.07 -0.41
N GLN A 181 1.13 18.71 0.51
CA GLN A 181 0.57 20.05 0.36
C GLN A 181 1.28 21.12 1.22
N THR A 182 2.34 20.71 1.92
CA THR A 182 3.17 21.60 2.75
C THR A 182 4.29 22.21 1.90
N GLU A 183 4.64 23.48 2.13
CA GLU A 183 5.83 24.07 1.53
C GLU A 183 7.06 23.26 1.94
N LEU A 184 7.90 22.94 0.98
CA LEU A 184 8.98 21.95 1.16
C LEU A 184 10.00 22.38 2.21
N GLU A 185 10.39 23.66 2.20
CA GLU A 185 11.31 24.25 3.19
C GLU A 185 10.70 24.23 4.59
N PHE A 186 9.40 24.50 4.71
CA PHE A 186 8.72 24.45 6.00
C PHE A 186 8.58 22.99 6.51
N ALA A 187 8.32 22.05 5.63
CA ALA A 187 8.33 20.62 6.01
C ALA A 187 9.69 20.20 6.56
N ARG A 188 10.79 20.64 5.91
CA ARG A 188 12.16 20.43 6.41
C ARG A 188 12.35 21.03 7.80
N ASP A 189 11.94 22.26 7.99
CA ASP A 189 12.17 23.01 9.24
C ASP A 189 11.44 22.34 10.42
N VAL A 190 10.19 21.93 10.22
CA VAL A 190 9.42 21.20 11.22
C VAL A 190 10.03 19.81 11.51
N VAL A 191 10.39 19.05 10.48
CA VAL A 191 10.99 17.72 10.63
C VAL A 191 12.34 17.83 11.35
N ASN A 192 13.20 18.75 10.96
CA ASN A 192 14.52 18.93 11.60
C ASN A 192 14.39 19.43 13.04
N ALA A 193 13.40 20.27 13.37
CA ALA A 193 13.12 20.64 14.75
C ALA A 193 12.74 19.42 15.61
N VAL A 194 11.88 18.53 15.09
CA VAL A 194 11.50 17.29 15.77
C VAL A 194 12.67 16.32 15.91
N ILE A 195 13.50 16.16 14.87
CA ILE A 195 14.71 15.32 14.92
C ILE A 195 15.67 15.84 16.01
N SER A 196 15.89 17.17 16.04
CA SER A 196 16.76 17.82 17.04
C SER A 196 16.24 17.66 18.46
N GLU A 197 14.94 17.69 18.68
CA GLU A 197 14.30 17.49 20.00
C GLU A 197 14.37 16.03 20.45
N TRP A 198 14.10 15.07 19.54
CA TRP A 198 14.14 13.65 19.85
C TRP A 198 15.57 13.14 20.04
N MET A 199 16.51 13.60 19.22
CA MET A 199 17.93 13.18 19.20
C MET A 199 18.11 11.66 18.91
N PRO A 200 17.68 11.19 17.73
CA PRO A 200 17.85 9.79 17.37
C PRO A 200 19.32 9.42 17.21
N THR A 201 19.64 8.15 17.34
CA THR A 201 20.96 7.60 17.05
C THR A 201 20.85 6.39 16.12
N LYS A 202 21.95 5.96 15.49
CA LYS A 202 21.93 4.74 14.64
C LYS A 202 21.44 3.49 15.40
N ASN A 203 21.69 3.42 16.71
CA ASN A 203 21.26 2.29 17.55
C ASN A 203 19.83 2.46 18.10
N ALA A 204 19.30 3.66 18.10
CA ALA A 204 17.95 4.02 18.51
C ALA A 204 17.35 5.00 17.47
N PRO A 205 17.04 4.51 16.28
CA PRO A 205 16.52 5.35 15.21
C PRO A 205 15.11 5.83 15.50
N MET A 206 14.69 6.88 14.78
CA MET A 206 13.31 7.31 14.71
C MET A 206 12.76 7.15 13.29
N VAL A 207 11.45 7.18 13.16
CA VAL A 207 10.78 7.21 11.85
C VAL A 207 10.31 8.62 11.53
N ILE A 208 10.68 9.12 10.37
CA ILE A 208 10.03 10.28 9.73
C ILE A 208 9.18 9.76 8.59
N ASN A 209 7.88 9.90 8.74
CA ASN A 209 6.92 9.50 7.71
C ASN A 209 6.42 10.73 6.96
N LEU A 210 6.56 10.75 5.65
CA LEU A 210 6.21 11.85 4.76
C LEU A 210 4.93 11.50 3.98
N PRO A 211 3.73 11.74 4.53
CA PRO A 211 2.50 11.25 3.94
C PRO A 211 2.08 12.07 2.71
N ASN A 212 1.70 11.36 1.65
CA ASN A 212 0.92 11.94 0.56
C ASN A 212 -0.57 11.91 0.95
N THR A 213 -0.92 12.60 2.03
CA THR A 213 -2.25 12.59 2.68
C THR A 213 -3.38 12.88 1.70
N LEU A 214 -3.15 13.81 0.78
CA LEU A 214 -3.91 13.99 -0.45
C LEU A 214 -2.93 13.81 -1.61
N GLU A 215 -3.22 12.94 -2.54
CA GLU A 215 -2.39 12.76 -3.73
C GLU A 215 -2.50 13.99 -4.64
N ALA A 216 -1.76 15.04 -4.31
CA ALA A 216 -1.88 16.34 -4.94
C ALA A 216 -0.97 16.50 -6.18
N CYS A 217 0.08 15.70 -6.31
CA CYS A 217 1.08 15.78 -7.39
C CYS A 217 1.23 14.47 -8.14
N THR A 218 1.98 14.50 -9.22
CA THR A 218 2.39 13.29 -9.94
C THR A 218 3.45 12.51 -9.16
N PRO A 219 3.57 11.17 -9.36
CA PRO A 219 4.52 10.33 -8.62
C PRO A 219 5.98 10.80 -8.70
N ASN A 220 6.43 11.29 -9.87
CA ASN A 220 7.78 11.82 -10.04
C ASN A 220 8.04 13.09 -9.18
N ILE A 221 7.05 13.97 -9.04
CA ILE A 221 7.20 15.14 -8.16
C ILE A 221 7.21 14.69 -6.69
N TYR A 222 6.42 13.70 -6.32
CA TYR A 222 6.49 13.14 -4.97
C TYR A 222 7.87 12.54 -4.67
N ALA A 223 8.43 11.77 -5.61
CA ALA A 223 9.78 11.25 -5.50
C ALA A 223 10.84 12.35 -5.37
N ASP A 224 10.73 13.42 -6.18
CA ASP A 224 11.60 14.60 -6.06
C ASP A 224 11.55 15.22 -4.64
N ARG A 225 10.36 15.29 -4.05
CA ARG A 225 10.18 15.79 -2.68
C ARG A 225 10.81 14.85 -1.64
N ILE A 226 10.68 13.54 -1.82
CA ILE A 226 11.28 12.53 -0.93
C ILE A 226 12.80 12.60 -1.00
N GLU A 227 13.39 12.63 -2.20
CA GLU A 227 14.84 12.78 -2.37
C GLU A 227 15.36 14.07 -1.77
N TRP A 228 14.65 15.19 -2.04
CA TRP A 228 15.03 16.48 -1.49
C TRP A 228 15.00 16.46 0.05
N MET A 229 13.92 15.95 0.64
CA MET A 229 13.81 15.83 2.10
C MET A 229 14.89 14.91 2.68
N SER A 230 15.13 13.77 2.06
CA SER A 230 16.19 12.84 2.48
C SER A 230 17.56 13.51 2.55
N LYS A 231 17.88 14.40 1.58
CA LYS A 231 19.14 15.15 1.55
C LYS A 231 19.18 16.33 2.53
N GLN A 232 18.05 16.79 3.04
CA GLN A 232 17.94 17.95 3.94
C GLN A 232 17.68 17.59 5.40
N MET A 233 17.41 16.32 5.70
CA MET A 233 17.19 15.86 7.07
C MET A 233 18.49 15.85 7.86
N LEU A 234 18.42 16.36 9.09
CA LEU A 234 19.46 16.16 10.09
C LEU A 234 19.52 14.66 10.49
N GLU A 235 20.67 14.21 10.98
CA GLU A 235 20.87 12.85 11.48
C GLU A 235 20.32 11.77 10.55
N ARG A 236 20.42 11.94 9.21
CA ARG A 236 19.81 11.09 8.20
C ARG A 236 20.04 9.57 8.43
N ASP A 237 21.21 9.21 8.90
CA ASP A 237 21.61 7.82 9.20
C ASP A 237 20.90 7.23 10.43
N ALA A 238 20.30 8.08 11.26
CA ALA A 238 19.50 7.71 12.43
C ALA A 238 17.99 7.82 12.18
N VAL A 239 17.59 8.11 10.94
CA VAL A 239 16.19 8.28 10.53
C VAL A 239 15.79 7.19 9.54
N ILE A 240 14.74 6.44 9.86
CA ILE A 240 14.04 5.58 8.90
C ILE A 240 13.05 6.45 8.14
N LEU A 241 13.28 6.64 6.85
CA LEU A 241 12.39 7.42 6.00
C LEU A 241 11.21 6.57 5.54
N SER A 242 10.03 6.97 5.95
CA SER A 242 8.75 6.29 5.65
C SER A 242 7.88 7.14 4.74
N VAL A 243 7.04 6.47 3.96
CA VAL A 243 6.02 7.10 3.11
C VAL A 243 4.66 6.46 3.32
N HIS A 244 3.60 7.26 3.15
CA HIS A 244 2.21 6.85 3.29
C HIS A 244 1.38 7.50 2.17
N PRO A 245 1.38 6.91 0.96
CA PRO A 245 0.63 7.47 -0.16
C PRO A 245 -0.85 7.10 -0.11
N HIS A 246 -1.73 8.13 -0.32
CA HIS A 246 -3.12 7.92 -0.72
C HIS A 246 -3.27 7.88 -2.24
N ASN A 247 -4.43 7.45 -2.73
CA ASN A 247 -4.69 7.07 -4.12
C ASN A 247 -5.69 7.98 -4.85
N ASP A 248 -5.78 9.25 -4.47
CA ASP A 248 -6.78 10.20 -5.00
C ASP A 248 -6.68 10.42 -6.52
N ARG A 249 -5.50 10.22 -7.11
CA ARG A 249 -5.24 10.31 -8.55
C ARG A 249 -5.05 8.94 -9.22
N GLY A 250 -5.19 7.85 -8.47
CA GLY A 250 -4.95 6.49 -8.95
C GLY A 250 -3.47 6.13 -9.13
N CYS A 251 -2.54 6.84 -8.46
CA CYS A 251 -1.10 6.66 -8.65
C CYS A 251 -0.34 6.27 -7.37
N ALA A 252 -1.04 5.88 -6.29
CA ALA A 252 -0.40 5.60 -4.99
C ALA A 252 0.70 4.54 -5.07
N VAL A 253 0.49 3.46 -5.84
CA VAL A 253 1.50 2.41 -6.03
C VAL A 253 2.74 2.96 -6.73
N ALA A 254 2.56 3.70 -7.82
CA ALA A 254 3.68 4.34 -8.54
C ALA A 254 4.39 5.38 -7.65
N SER A 255 3.63 6.13 -6.82
CA SER A 255 4.21 7.07 -5.85
C SER A 255 5.08 6.35 -4.81
N ALA A 256 4.65 5.17 -4.33
CA ALA A 256 5.42 4.36 -3.39
C ALA A 256 6.71 3.79 -4.03
N GLU A 257 6.61 3.22 -5.23
CA GLU A 257 7.78 2.69 -5.96
C GLU A 257 8.82 3.79 -6.19
N MET A 258 8.40 4.94 -6.71
CA MET A 258 9.31 6.06 -6.96
C MET A 258 9.85 6.67 -5.66
N ALA A 259 9.09 6.66 -4.56
CA ALA A 259 9.58 7.09 -3.26
C ALA A 259 10.65 6.13 -2.69
N ILE A 260 10.52 4.82 -2.91
CA ILE A 260 11.56 3.84 -2.53
C ILE A 260 12.84 4.14 -3.33
N LEU A 261 12.74 4.36 -4.64
CA LEU A 261 13.88 4.79 -5.46
C LEU A 261 14.52 6.08 -4.94
N ALA A 262 13.70 6.99 -4.39
CA ALA A 262 14.13 8.28 -3.81
C ALA A 262 14.67 8.18 -2.38
N GLY A 263 14.79 6.96 -1.82
CA GLY A 263 15.42 6.70 -0.53
C GLY A 263 14.46 6.42 0.62
N ALA A 264 13.16 6.22 0.36
CA ALA A 264 12.24 5.70 1.36
C ALA A 264 12.57 4.23 1.68
N GLN A 265 12.62 3.91 2.97
CA GLN A 265 12.99 2.58 3.48
C GLN A 265 11.76 1.82 4.00
N ARG A 266 10.64 2.52 4.21
CA ARG A 266 9.45 2.01 4.86
C ARG A 266 8.21 2.54 4.15
N VAL A 267 7.21 1.68 3.95
CA VAL A 267 5.95 2.03 3.29
C VAL A 267 4.78 1.64 4.18
N GLU A 268 3.92 2.61 4.46
CA GLU A 268 2.64 2.42 5.12
C GLU A 268 1.52 2.35 4.08
N GLY A 269 0.62 1.41 4.23
CA GLY A 269 -0.52 1.24 3.36
C GLY A 269 -1.49 0.18 3.85
N THR A 270 -2.39 -0.25 2.98
CA THR A 270 -3.41 -1.23 3.33
C THR A 270 -3.47 -2.35 2.30
N LEU A 271 -3.98 -3.49 2.69
CA LEU A 271 -4.28 -4.57 1.76
C LEU A 271 -5.39 -4.11 0.81
N LEU A 272 -5.14 -4.27 -0.51
CA LEU A 272 -6.06 -3.86 -1.59
C LEU A 272 -6.36 -2.36 -1.64
N GLY A 273 -5.58 -1.54 -0.96
CA GLY A 273 -5.68 -0.09 -1.03
C GLY A 273 -6.90 0.50 -0.32
N ASN A 274 -7.53 -0.22 0.62
CA ASN A 274 -8.66 0.31 1.37
C ASN A 274 -8.26 1.56 2.18
N GLY A 275 -9.14 2.55 2.30
CA GLY A 275 -8.88 3.79 3.06
C GLY A 275 -9.77 4.94 2.66
N GLU A 276 -9.52 6.09 3.27
CA GLU A 276 -10.25 7.32 3.02
C GLU A 276 -10.24 7.74 1.55
N ARG A 277 -11.35 8.30 1.08
CA ARG A 277 -11.55 8.83 -0.30
C ARG A 277 -11.36 7.74 -1.36
N ALA A 278 -10.22 7.74 -2.08
CA ALA A 278 -9.85 6.74 -3.08
C ALA A 278 -8.95 5.63 -2.51
N GLY A 279 -8.66 5.66 -1.22
CA GLY A 279 -7.90 4.66 -0.50
C GLY A 279 -6.42 5.01 -0.30
N ASN A 280 -5.70 4.04 0.24
CA ASN A 280 -4.25 4.06 0.47
C ASN A 280 -3.49 3.40 -0.69
N VAL A 281 -2.17 3.41 -0.61
CA VAL A 281 -1.37 2.52 -1.46
C VAL A 281 -1.74 1.06 -1.19
N ASP A 282 -1.99 0.32 -2.25
CA ASP A 282 -2.26 -1.11 -2.19
C ASP A 282 -0.97 -1.90 -2.00
N LEU A 283 -0.77 -2.42 -0.78
CA LEU A 283 0.43 -3.18 -0.44
C LEU A 283 0.52 -4.52 -1.19
N VAL A 284 -0.61 -5.12 -1.56
CA VAL A 284 -0.62 -6.37 -2.34
C VAL A 284 -0.11 -6.11 -3.75
N THR A 285 -0.62 -5.07 -4.41
CA THR A 285 -0.14 -4.68 -5.75
C THR A 285 1.34 -4.29 -5.70
N LEU A 286 1.77 -3.50 -4.71
CA LEU A 286 3.17 -3.10 -4.57
C LEU A 286 4.10 -4.31 -4.33
N ALA A 287 3.68 -5.26 -3.50
CA ALA A 287 4.44 -6.49 -3.24
C ALA A 287 4.59 -7.34 -4.51
N PHE A 288 3.51 -7.51 -5.29
CA PHE A 288 3.60 -8.24 -6.56
C PHE A 288 4.39 -7.48 -7.64
N ASN A 289 4.41 -6.15 -7.63
CA ASN A 289 5.28 -5.39 -8.51
C ASN A 289 6.76 -5.72 -8.22
N LEU A 290 7.16 -5.77 -6.95
CA LEU A 290 8.51 -6.19 -6.55
C LEU A 290 8.78 -7.65 -6.96
N TYR A 291 7.84 -8.55 -6.68
CA TYR A 291 7.93 -9.97 -7.04
C TYR A 291 8.15 -10.15 -8.55
N SER A 292 7.42 -9.41 -9.38
CA SER A 292 7.56 -9.46 -10.84
C SER A 292 8.94 -8.97 -11.35
N GLN A 293 9.71 -8.30 -10.50
CA GLN A 293 11.09 -7.88 -10.77
C GLN A 293 12.13 -8.82 -10.12
N GLY A 294 11.70 -9.96 -9.60
CA GLY A 294 12.59 -10.93 -8.94
C GLY A 294 13.01 -10.52 -7.52
N ILE A 295 12.27 -9.63 -6.88
CA ILE A 295 12.51 -9.20 -5.50
C ILE A 295 11.52 -9.91 -4.59
N ASP A 296 12.04 -10.67 -3.62
CA ASP A 296 11.20 -11.27 -2.58
C ASP A 296 10.51 -10.17 -1.76
N PRO A 297 9.18 -10.08 -1.76
CA PRO A 297 8.46 -9.08 -0.97
C PRO A 297 8.51 -9.35 0.53
N MET A 298 9.04 -10.50 0.98
CA MET A 298 9.10 -10.90 2.39
C MET A 298 7.71 -10.96 3.07
N LEU A 299 6.66 -11.15 2.28
CA LEU A 299 5.28 -11.34 2.71
C LEU A 299 4.71 -12.64 2.12
N ASP A 300 3.98 -13.41 2.90
CA ASP A 300 3.24 -14.57 2.40
C ASP A 300 1.92 -14.11 1.75
N ILE A 301 1.98 -13.86 0.45
CA ILE A 301 0.86 -13.44 -0.39
C ILE A 301 0.50 -14.50 -1.43
N TYR A 302 1.09 -15.69 -1.33
CA TYR A 302 0.99 -16.73 -2.38
C TYR A 302 -0.36 -17.44 -2.41
N ASN A 303 -1.10 -17.49 -1.29
CA ASN A 303 -2.47 -18.03 -1.28
C ASN A 303 -3.49 -16.90 -1.39
N ILE A 304 -3.44 -16.19 -2.52
CA ILE A 304 -4.14 -14.91 -2.65
C ILE A 304 -5.65 -15.03 -2.50
N ASP A 305 -6.28 -16.07 -3.04
CA ASP A 305 -7.75 -16.22 -2.98
C ASP A 305 -8.25 -16.43 -1.55
N ALA A 306 -7.51 -17.19 -0.71
CA ALA A 306 -7.86 -17.34 0.70
C ALA A 306 -7.71 -16.02 1.48
N ILE A 307 -6.63 -15.26 1.21
CA ILE A 307 -6.41 -13.94 1.80
C ILE A 307 -7.54 -12.98 1.42
N LEU A 308 -7.89 -12.93 0.13
CA LEU A 308 -8.97 -12.06 -0.37
C LEU A 308 -10.32 -12.39 0.26
N GLN A 309 -10.66 -13.67 0.34
CA GLN A 309 -11.92 -14.12 0.92
C GLN A 309 -12.03 -13.69 2.39
N GLU A 310 -10.95 -13.78 3.13
CA GLU A 310 -10.92 -13.35 4.53
C GLU A 310 -11.05 -11.84 4.66
N ILE A 311 -10.29 -11.05 3.90
CA ILE A 311 -10.39 -9.58 3.88
C ILE A 311 -11.81 -9.13 3.55
N ILE A 312 -12.41 -9.68 2.46
CA ILE A 312 -13.79 -9.34 2.05
C ILE A 312 -14.78 -9.66 3.17
N THR A 313 -14.64 -10.81 3.81
CA THR A 313 -15.52 -11.24 4.91
C THR A 313 -15.43 -10.31 6.12
N LEU A 314 -14.23 -9.86 6.47
CA LEU A 314 -13.99 -9.01 7.63
C LEU A 314 -14.40 -7.55 7.39
N THR A 315 -14.15 -7.03 6.18
CA THR A 315 -14.33 -5.61 5.83
C THR A 315 -15.63 -5.31 5.08
N HIS A 316 -16.32 -6.33 4.55
CA HIS A 316 -17.45 -6.20 3.63
C HIS A 316 -17.11 -5.37 2.36
N SER A 317 -15.84 -5.30 2.00
CA SER A 317 -15.37 -4.64 0.78
C SER A 317 -15.56 -5.54 -0.44
N SER A 318 -15.52 -4.95 -1.63
CA SER A 318 -15.54 -5.68 -2.91
C SER A 318 -14.24 -5.43 -3.68
N ILE A 319 -13.81 -6.40 -4.46
CA ILE A 319 -12.62 -6.29 -5.30
C ILE A 319 -13.07 -6.12 -6.76
N HIS A 320 -12.51 -5.13 -7.43
CA HIS A 320 -12.79 -4.92 -8.84
C HIS A 320 -12.29 -6.13 -9.65
N PRO A 321 -13.06 -6.69 -10.60
CA PRO A 321 -12.65 -7.87 -11.37
C PRO A 321 -11.33 -7.70 -12.14
N ARG A 322 -10.93 -6.46 -12.42
CA ARG A 322 -9.66 -6.11 -13.09
C ARG A 322 -8.66 -5.43 -12.14
N HIS A 323 -8.76 -5.70 -10.84
CA HIS A 323 -7.76 -5.26 -9.88
C HIS A 323 -6.41 -5.93 -10.21
N PRO A 324 -5.28 -5.19 -10.21
CA PRO A 324 -3.97 -5.77 -10.53
C PRO A 324 -3.70 -7.05 -9.72
N TYR A 325 -3.15 -8.07 -10.35
CA TYR A 325 -2.79 -9.40 -9.81
C TYR A 325 -3.93 -10.22 -9.21
N VAL A 326 -4.91 -9.60 -8.57
CA VAL A 326 -5.89 -10.32 -7.71
C VAL A 326 -7.30 -10.36 -8.27
N GLY A 327 -7.65 -9.51 -9.24
CA GLY A 327 -8.97 -9.48 -9.86
C GLY A 327 -9.30 -10.80 -10.56
N SER A 328 -10.57 -11.17 -10.59
CA SER A 328 -11.04 -12.44 -11.19
C SER A 328 -10.85 -12.54 -12.70
N MET A 329 -10.58 -11.40 -13.38
CA MET A 329 -10.39 -11.35 -14.84
C MET A 329 -8.94 -11.06 -15.27
N ILE A 330 -7.99 -10.98 -14.34
CA ILE A 330 -6.62 -10.56 -14.64
C ILE A 330 -5.86 -11.60 -15.47
N TYR A 331 -6.08 -12.88 -15.18
CA TYR A 331 -5.45 -13.98 -15.91
C TYR A 331 -6.35 -14.51 -17.03
N THR A 332 -7.17 -13.66 -17.64
CA THR A 332 -8.12 -14.01 -18.69
C THR A 332 -7.77 -13.33 -20.00
N ALA A 333 -7.67 -14.09 -21.07
CA ALA A 333 -7.51 -13.55 -22.42
C ALA A 333 -8.73 -13.90 -23.28
N PHE A 334 -9.30 -12.89 -23.95
CA PHE A 334 -10.43 -13.04 -24.87
C PHE A 334 -10.01 -12.92 -26.33
N SER A 335 -9.00 -12.07 -26.63
CA SER A 335 -8.48 -11.91 -27.99
C SER A 335 -7.79 -13.19 -28.46
N GLY A 336 -8.13 -13.67 -29.65
CA GLY A 336 -7.54 -14.88 -30.24
C GLY A 336 -6.02 -14.81 -30.41
N THR A 337 -5.46 -13.63 -30.69
CA THR A 337 -4.01 -13.43 -30.78
C THR A 337 -3.32 -13.55 -29.44
N HIS A 338 -3.92 -13.02 -28.36
CA HIS A 338 -3.40 -13.17 -26.99
C HIS A 338 -3.46 -14.61 -26.53
N GLN A 339 -4.59 -15.29 -26.78
CA GLN A 339 -4.76 -16.72 -26.47
C GLN A 339 -3.71 -17.60 -27.16
N ASP A 340 -3.44 -17.35 -28.46
CA ASP A 340 -2.39 -18.08 -29.20
C ASP A 340 -0.99 -17.82 -28.63
N ALA A 341 -0.69 -16.58 -28.30
CA ALA A 341 0.60 -16.22 -27.72
C ALA A 341 0.81 -16.82 -26.33
N ILE A 342 -0.20 -16.78 -25.46
CA ILE A 342 -0.15 -17.39 -24.12
C ILE A 342 0.06 -18.90 -24.26
N LYS A 343 -0.72 -19.57 -25.14
CA LYS A 343 -0.55 -21.01 -25.40
C LYS A 343 0.88 -21.36 -25.79
N LYS A 344 1.44 -20.64 -26.76
CA LYS A 344 2.82 -20.86 -27.21
C LYS A 344 3.83 -20.56 -26.11
N GLY A 345 3.60 -19.52 -25.30
CA GLY A 345 4.42 -19.19 -24.14
C GLY A 345 4.42 -20.28 -23.10
N LEU A 346 3.24 -20.83 -22.75
CA LEU A 346 3.11 -21.94 -21.81
C LEU A 346 3.80 -23.23 -22.32
N GLU A 347 3.72 -23.51 -23.62
CA GLU A 347 4.46 -24.64 -24.21
C GLU A 347 5.98 -24.42 -24.16
N TYR A 348 6.44 -23.20 -24.47
CA TYR A 348 7.86 -22.84 -24.37
C TYR A 348 8.38 -22.93 -22.94
N GLN A 349 7.58 -22.48 -21.95
CA GLN A 349 7.96 -22.48 -20.55
C GLN A 349 8.27 -23.90 -20.01
N LYS A 350 7.66 -24.95 -20.59
CA LYS A 350 7.95 -26.34 -20.22
C LYS A 350 9.36 -26.81 -20.56
N VAL A 351 10.01 -26.14 -21.50
CA VAL A 351 11.35 -26.50 -22.01
C VAL A 351 12.39 -25.41 -21.82
N ALA A 352 12.01 -24.24 -21.30
CA ALA A 352 12.93 -23.16 -20.96
C ALA A 352 13.88 -23.60 -19.83
N LEU A 353 15.19 -23.38 -20.02
CA LEU A 353 16.24 -23.83 -19.11
C LEU A 353 16.86 -22.70 -18.27
N ASP A 354 16.51 -21.46 -18.56
CA ASP A 354 17.10 -20.27 -17.92
C ASP A 354 16.42 -19.88 -16.60
N GLY A 355 15.30 -20.53 -16.25
CA GLY A 355 14.56 -20.32 -15.00
C GLY A 355 13.70 -19.07 -14.97
N TYR A 356 13.63 -18.30 -16.08
CA TYR A 356 12.83 -17.09 -16.14
C TYR A 356 11.42 -17.33 -16.69
N TRP A 357 10.50 -16.38 -16.39
CA TRP A 357 9.14 -16.40 -16.90
C TRP A 357 9.04 -15.74 -18.26
N HIS A 358 8.58 -16.49 -19.29
CA HIS A 358 8.55 -16.06 -20.68
C HIS A 358 7.17 -15.97 -21.31
N VAL A 359 6.11 -16.23 -20.56
CA VAL A 359 4.76 -16.28 -21.13
C VAL A 359 4.25 -14.88 -21.48
N PRO A 360 3.99 -14.58 -22.74
CA PRO A 360 3.48 -13.28 -23.17
C PRO A 360 2.14 -12.95 -22.49
N TYR A 361 1.91 -11.65 -22.22
CA TYR A 361 0.70 -11.10 -21.60
C TYR A 361 0.41 -11.52 -20.16
N LEU A 362 1.27 -12.32 -19.52
CA LEU A 362 1.18 -12.68 -18.11
C LEU A 362 2.42 -12.15 -17.37
N VAL A 363 2.20 -11.21 -16.46
CA VAL A 363 3.28 -10.55 -15.69
C VAL A 363 3.98 -11.53 -14.76
N ILE A 364 3.21 -12.43 -14.14
CA ILE A 364 3.69 -13.51 -13.26
C ILE A 364 3.05 -14.84 -13.68
N ASP A 365 3.61 -15.94 -13.19
CA ASP A 365 2.95 -17.25 -13.27
C ASP A 365 1.73 -17.28 -12.34
N PRO A 366 0.49 -17.49 -12.85
CA PRO A 366 -0.68 -17.62 -11.99
C PRO A 366 -0.55 -18.72 -10.91
N LYS A 367 0.24 -19.76 -11.14
CA LYS A 367 0.49 -20.81 -10.16
C LYS A 367 1.23 -20.34 -8.92
N ASP A 368 2.04 -19.30 -9.03
CA ASP A 368 2.75 -18.73 -7.87
C ASP A 368 1.78 -18.18 -6.81
N ILE A 369 0.58 -17.81 -7.22
CA ILE A 369 -0.50 -17.33 -6.34
C ILE A 369 -1.64 -18.36 -6.16
N LYS A 370 -1.36 -19.62 -6.44
CA LYS A 370 -2.30 -20.75 -6.38
C LYS A 370 -3.54 -20.61 -7.28
N ARG A 371 -3.43 -19.85 -8.38
CA ARG A 371 -4.45 -19.80 -9.41
C ARG A 371 -4.15 -20.80 -10.52
N ASP A 372 -5.21 -21.32 -11.11
CA ASP A 372 -5.08 -22.32 -12.20
C ASP A 372 -5.01 -21.59 -13.56
N TYR A 373 -4.20 -22.11 -14.47
CA TYR A 373 -4.17 -21.70 -15.88
C TYR A 373 -5.52 -21.87 -16.58
N LYS A 374 -6.42 -22.65 -16.02
CA LYS A 374 -7.78 -22.84 -16.55
C LYS A 374 -8.55 -21.54 -16.74
N ASP A 375 -8.30 -20.56 -15.87
CA ASP A 375 -8.97 -19.27 -15.92
C ASP A 375 -8.35 -18.31 -16.94
N VAL A 376 -7.21 -18.66 -17.54
CA VAL A 376 -6.46 -17.77 -18.44
C VAL A 376 -7.10 -17.65 -19.82
N VAL A 377 -7.72 -18.71 -20.32
CA VAL A 377 -8.35 -18.71 -21.65
C VAL A 377 -9.85 -18.90 -21.52
N ARG A 378 -10.60 -17.84 -21.73
CA ARG A 378 -12.06 -17.83 -21.79
C ARG A 378 -12.54 -17.68 -23.22
N ILE A 379 -13.69 -18.27 -23.52
CA ILE A 379 -14.23 -18.32 -24.87
C ILE A 379 -15.46 -17.41 -25.03
N ASN A 380 -15.38 -16.44 -25.93
CA ASN A 380 -16.48 -15.59 -26.35
C ASN A 380 -16.37 -15.25 -27.84
N SER A 381 -17.19 -14.32 -28.35
CA SER A 381 -17.20 -13.91 -29.75
C SER A 381 -15.90 -13.32 -30.26
N GLN A 382 -14.98 -12.90 -29.37
CA GLN A 382 -13.65 -12.38 -29.70
C GLN A 382 -12.55 -13.46 -29.65
N SER A 383 -12.89 -14.68 -29.26
CA SER A 383 -11.95 -15.78 -29.12
C SER A 383 -11.64 -16.38 -30.48
N GLY A 384 -10.34 -16.50 -30.79
CA GLY A 384 -9.89 -17.16 -32.01
C GLY A 384 -9.83 -18.70 -31.89
N LYS A 385 -9.64 -19.37 -33.04
CA LYS A 385 -9.50 -20.83 -33.15
C LYS A 385 -8.46 -21.46 -32.22
N SER A 386 -7.38 -20.73 -31.92
CA SER A 386 -6.30 -21.22 -31.05
C SER A 386 -6.74 -21.28 -29.58
N GLY A 387 -7.57 -20.34 -29.11
CA GLY A 387 -8.16 -20.38 -27.76
C GLY A 387 -9.12 -21.56 -27.60
N VAL A 388 -9.99 -21.77 -28.59
CA VAL A 388 -10.91 -22.92 -28.63
C VAL A 388 -10.14 -24.25 -28.61
N ALA A 389 -9.12 -24.39 -29.45
CA ALA A 389 -8.28 -25.56 -29.49
C ALA A 389 -7.54 -25.82 -28.18
N TYR A 390 -7.07 -24.78 -27.52
CA TYR A 390 -6.43 -24.88 -26.21
C TYR A 390 -7.41 -25.43 -25.16
N VAL A 391 -8.60 -24.84 -25.06
CA VAL A 391 -9.63 -25.31 -24.11
C VAL A 391 -10.03 -26.76 -24.35
N LEU A 392 -10.28 -27.13 -25.60
CA LEU A 392 -10.63 -28.52 -25.94
C LEU A 392 -9.53 -29.52 -25.58
N LYS A 393 -8.27 -29.18 -25.82
CA LYS A 393 -7.14 -30.06 -25.49
C LYS A 393 -6.92 -30.16 -23.98
N GLU A 394 -6.81 -29.02 -23.26
CA GLU A 394 -6.42 -28.98 -21.85
C GLU A 394 -7.54 -29.47 -20.91
N PHE A 395 -8.80 -29.17 -21.24
CA PHE A 395 -9.91 -29.48 -20.34
C PHE A 395 -10.67 -30.78 -20.70
N TYR A 396 -10.70 -31.07 -22.01
CA TYR A 396 -11.48 -32.21 -22.50
C TYR A 396 -10.61 -33.30 -23.12
N GLY A 397 -9.29 -33.09 -23.25
CA GLY A 397 -8.36 -34.04 -23.87
C GLY A 397 -8.61 -34.23 -25.38
N ILE A 398 -9.33 -33.30 -26.00
CA ILE A 398 -9.72 -33.39 -27.43
C ILE A 398 -8.69 -32.70 -28.29
N GLU A 399 -7.94 -33.43 -29.09
CA GLU A 399 -7.07 -32.89 -30.11
C GLU A 399 -7.86 -32.65 -31.40
N THR A 400 -7.69 -31.45 -31.96
CA THR A 400 -8.41 -30.99 -33.15
C THR A 400 -7.47 -30.64 -34.29
N THR A 401 -7.85 -30.94 -35.52
CA THR A 401 -7.16 -30.48 -36.72
C THR A 401 -7.39 -28.98 -36.94
N LYS A 402 -6.51 -28.32 -37.71
CA LYS A 402 -6.67 -26.89 -38.04
C LYS A 402 -8.03 -26.56 -38.65
N MET A 403 -8.60 -27.43 -39.45
CA MET A 403 -9.89 -27.26 -40.09
C MET A 403 -11.03 -27.32 -39.05
N GLN A 404 -11.02 -28.30 -38.16
CA GLN A 404 -11.97 -28.43 -37.06
C GLN A 404 -11.89 -27.22 -36.11
N GLN A 405 -10.69 -26.72 -35.83
CA GLN A 405 -10.52 -25.53 -34.99
C GLN A 405 -11.19 -24.28 -35.58
N VAL A 406 -11.16 -24.12 -36.89
CA VAL A 406 -11.83 -23.02 -37.60
C VAL A 406 -13.35 -23.15 -37.51
N GLU A 407 -13.87 -24.32 -37.80
CA GLU A 407 -15.32 -24.61 -37.78
C GLU A 407 -15.90 -24.44 -36.37
N ILE A 408 -15.27 -25.04 -35.36
CA ILE A 408 -15.72 -24.94 -33.97
C ILE A 408 -15.67 -23.48 -33.48
N ALA A 409 -14.60 -22.73 -33.78
CA ALA A 409 -14.50 -21.33 -33.40
C ALA A 409 -15.58 -20.47 -34.04
N HIS A 410 -15.96 -20.77 -35.30
CA HIS A 410 -17.05 -20.06 -35.97
C HIS A 410 -18.40 -20.31 -35.31
N GLU A 411 -18.73 -21.56 -34.99
CA GLU A 411 -19.96 -21.91 -34.27
C GLU A 411 -20.03 -21.28 -32.87
N ILE A 412 -18.91 -21.29 -32.14
CA ILE A 412 -18.82 -20.64 -30.83
C ILE A 412 -19.03 -19.14 -30.94
N GLN A 413 -18.47 -18.50 -31.98
CA GLN A 413 -18.70 -17.07 -32.21
C GLN A 413 -20.18 -16.78 -32.42
N ILE A 414 -20.87 -17.53 -33.27
CA ILE A 414 -22.31 -17.39 -33.53
C ILE A 414 -23.11 -17.57 -32.24
N LEU A 415 -22.80 -18.58 -31.44
CA LEU A 415 -23.50 -18.83 -30.18
C LEU A 415 -23.24 -17.72 -29.16
N SER A 416 -21.99 -17.26 -29.03
CA SER A 416 -21.63 -16.19 -28.11
C SER A 416 -22.29 -14.85 -28.49
N GLU A 417 -22.33 -14.53 -29.78
CA GLU A 417 -23.06 -13.34 -30.27
C GLU A 417 -24.58 -13.45 -30.05
N LYS A 418 -25.16 -14.64 -30.32
CA LYS A 418 -26.59 -14.89 -30.11
C LYS A 418 -27.01 -14.74 -28.66
N TYR A 419 -26.22 -15.22 -27.74
CA TYR A 419 -26.55 -15.23 -26.31
C TYR A 419 -25.90 -14.10 -25.51
N HIS A 420 -25.08 -13.27 -26.14
CA HIS A 420 -24.34 -12.14 -25.51
C HIS A 420 -23.57 -12.56 -24.25
N ARG A 421 -22.96 -13.73 -24.25
CA ARG A 421 -22.20 -14.28 -23.11
C ARG A 421 -21.03 -15.13 -23.58
N GLU A 422 -20.11 -15.40 -22.64
CA GLU A 422 -19.07 -16.42 -22.86
C GLU A 422 -19.70 -17.83 -22.97
N ILE A 423 -19.01 -18.72 -23.67
CA ILE A 423 -19.36 -20.12 -23.84
C ILE A 423 -18.47 -20.96 -22.93
N SER A 424 -19.06 -21.63 -21.95
CA SER A 424 -18.41 -22.50 -20.97
C SER A 424 -18.52 -23.96 -21.37
#